data_c0a2cda8f47ea6925beef0a1ff56b61d
#
_entry.id   c0a2cda8f47ea6925beef0a1ff56b61d
#
_cell.length_a   1.000
_cell.length_b   1.000
_cell.length_c   1.000
_cell.angle_alpha   90.00
_cell.angle_beta   90.00
_cell.angle_gamma   90.00
#
_symmetry.space_group_name_H-M   'P 1'
#
loop_
_entity.id
_entity.type
_entity.pdbx_description
1 polymer ?
#
loop_
_entity_poly.entity_id
_entity_poly.type
_entity_poly.pdbx_seq_one_letter_code
_entity_poly.pdbx_strand_id
1 'polypeptide(L)'
;MWNTYICDTMSGLMLTPIDIQNFSWYMSVTDSSLSTNTRRNVGENGLSQISLPWASVPADTPEGRNNILYPMKRSIVLMWDDTPVVFGTIGYRVDSEDCTDFSLLSIQDLLSSRYLVSEDVFGKSYGGTTNDTIYYKNMSLRGIAADIINKCTRGKPSGELPIDTQYDGEPGGHQRTYYGYNVSNNAADKLLNEISNVQDGVEMRFVPYKKENNVRLRFEAGTDGEHELVNGSTKRTLTWFSDGRGTIEGLKVSNIGPTMRIYGTGAGQDDSTLCHLVQDLSLCQTRDPWPIVETVISDTSWDNQDILKKHAEGALASSRTPLCQMRGSVHINDFDDQFIGIVWPGDLIDLDIRDHPSLPDGVYTVRILRMEGDSTDKVSLTFSVMKSTSY
;
A
#
# COMPACT_ATOMS: atom_id res chain seq x y z
N MET A 1 -1.62 -23.19 7.50
CA MET A 1 -1.31 -22.81 8.91
C MET A 1 -0.35 -21.63 8.92
N TRP A 2 -0.52 -20.69 9.84
CA TRP A 2 0.38 -19.55 10.00
C TRP A 2 1.74 -19.96 10.56
N ASN A 3 2.81 -19.42 9.98
CA ASN A 3 4.19 -19.62 10.40
C ASN A 3 4.93 -18.27 10.30
N THR A 4 5.89 -18.03 11.19
CA THR A 4 6.72 -16.84 11.17
C THR A 4 8.19 -17.20 11.21
N TYR A 5 9.00 -16.47 10.42
CA TYR A 5 10.46 -16.69 10.34
C TYR A 5 11.19 -15.37 10.43
N ILE A 6 12.36 -15.42 11.08
CA ILE A 6 13.36 -14.36 10.98
C ILE A 6 14.09 -14.50 9.66
N CYS A 7 14.27 -13.40 8.95
CA CYS A 7 14.99 -13.33 7.70
C CYS A 7 16.16 -12.34 7.78
N ASP A 8 17.14 -12.54 6.92
CA ASP A 8 18.14 -11.50 6.63
C ASP A 8 17.51 -10.40 5.76
N THR A 9 17.64 -9.15 6.15
CA THR A 9 16.95 -8.03 5.48
C THR A 9 17.44 -7.81 4.04
N MET A 10 18.71 -8.00 3.76
CA MET A 10 19.29 -7.73 2.44
C MET A 10 18.96 -8.81 1.42
N SER A 11 19.07 -10.07 1.82
CA SER A 11 18.89 -11.22 0.94
C SER A 11 17.49 -11.82 0.98
N GLY A 12 16.74 -11.59 2.06
CA GLY A 12 15.49 -12.28 2.35
C GLY A 12 15.67 -13.73 2.79
N LEU A 13 16.92 -14.19 3.07
CA LEU A 13 17.21 -15.55 3.49
C LEU A 13 16.49 -15.85 4.82
N MET A 14 15.65 -16.89 4.83
CA MET A 14 15.01 -17.38 6.05
C MET A 14 16.06 -18.06 6.95
N LEU A 15 16.20 -17.57 8.18
CA LEU A 15 17.24 -17.98 9.13
C LEU A 15 16.73 -18.98 10.15
N THR A 16 15.65 -18.63 10.86
CA THR A 16 15.09 -19.45 11.94
C THR A 16 13.59 -19.17 12.10
N PRO A 17 12.79 -20.18 12.45
CA PRO A 17 11.41 -19.93 12.85
C PRO A 17 11.37 -19.14 14.17
N ILE A 18 10.32 -18.34 14.32
CA ILE A 18 10.02 -17.61 15.55
C ILE A 18 8.53 -17.73 15.85
N ASP A 19 8.17 -17.97 17.11
CA ASP A 19 6.79 -18.11 17.51
C ASP A 19 6.21 -16.76 17.94
N ILE A 20 5.40 -16.15 17.06
CA ILE A 20 4.65 -14.93 17.34
C ILE A 20 3.18 -15.33 17.50
N GLN A 21 2.71 -15.31 18.73
CA GLN A 21 1.32 -15.67 19.07
C GLN A 21 0.40 -14.44 19.05
N ASN A 22 -0.90 -14.67 18.79
CA ASN A 22 -1.96 -13.66 18.89
C ASN A 22 -1.65 -12.36 18.08
N PHE A 23 -1.22 -12.53 16.86
CA PHE A 23 -0.93 -11.41 15.96
C PHE A 23 -2.16 -11.01 15.16
N SER A 24 -2.11 -9.79 14.64
CA SER A 24 -2.95 -9.29 13.56
C SER A 24 -2.08 -8.78 12.43
N TRP A 25 -2.56 -8.92 11.22
CA TRP A 25 -1.87 -8.48 10.01
C TRP A 25 -2.82 -7.76 9.06
N TYR A 26 -2.27 -6.92 8.24
CA TYR A 26 -2.98 -6.38 7.08
C TYR A 26 -2.04 -6.22 5.89
N MET A 27 -2.64 -6.17 4.71
CA MET A 27 -2.00 -5.74 3.47
C MET A 27 -2.96 -4.88 2.66
N SER A 28 -2.43 -3.88 2.00
CA SER A 28 -3.09 -3.04 1.00
C SER A 28 -2.22 -2.96 -0.24
N VAL A 29 -2.63 -2.24 -1.26
CA VAL A 29 -1.80 -2.05 -2.47
C VAL A 29 -0.44 -1.44 -2.10
N THR A 30 -0.42 -0.49 -1.17
CA THR A 30 0.77 0.32 -0.84
C THR A 30 1.48 -0.09 0.44
N ASP A 31 0.88 -0.88 1.31
CA ASP A 31 1.43 -1.13 2.65
C ASP A 31 1.03 -2.48 3.21
N SER A 32 1.88 -3.05 4.07
CA SER A 32 1.62 -4.26 4.82
C SER A 32 2.21 -4.18 6.23
N SER A 33 1.59 -4.82 7.20
CA SER A 33 2.04 -4.81 8.59
C SER A 33 1.62 -6.03 9.38
N LEU A 34 2.40 -6.33 10.39
CA LEU A 34 2.16 -7.36 11.40
C LEU A 34 2.28 -6.76 12.80
N SER A 35 1.38 -7.09 13.70
CA SER A 35 1.41 -6.65 15.09
C SER A 35 0.88 -7.73 16.04
N THR A 36 1.34 -7.73 17.30
CA THR A 36 0.83 -8.61 18.34
C THR A 36 -0.26 -7.93 19.14
N ASN A 37 -1.44 -7.92 18.69
CA ASN A 37 -2.69 -7.65 19.41
C ASN A 37 -3.81 -7.35 18.43
N THR A 38 -5.01 -7.74 18.77
CA THR A 38 -6.24 -7.47 18.01
C THR A 38 -6.59 -5.97 17.95
N ARG A 39 -6.00 -5.15 18.79
CA ARG A 39 -5.99 -3.69 18.68
C ARG A 39 -4.62 -3.29 18.15
N ARG A 40 -4.63 -2.60 17.04
CA ARG A 40 -3.43 -2.00 16.43
C ARG A 40 -2.61 -1.29 17.51
N ASN A 41 -1.63 -1.97 18.09
CA ASN A 41 -0.66 -1.31 18.93
C ASN A 41 0.23 -0.48 18.02
N VAL A 42 0.04 0.82 18.12
CA VAL A 42 0.87 1.79 17.42
C VAL A 42 1.94 2.18 18.43
N GLY A 43 3.20 1.87 18.14
CA GLY A 43 4.32 2.35 18.94
C GLY A 43 4.44 3.88 18.90
N GLU A 44 5.37 4.44 19.66
CA GLU A 44 5.64 5.89 19.70
C GLU A 44 5.88 6.51 18.32
N ASN A 45 6.30 5.70 17.35
CA ASN A 45 6.57 6.12 15.97
C ASN A 45 5.34 6.03 15.03
N GLY A 46 4.16 5.68 15.55
CA GLY A 46 2.98 5.47 14.71
C GLY A 46 2.95 4.13 13.95
N LEU A 47 3.97 3.27 14.10
CA LEU A 47 4.10 1.99 13.44
C LEU A 47 3.44 0.86 14.23
N SER A 48 3.02 -0.21 13.54
CA SER A 48 2.51 -1.42 14.18
C SER A 48 3.60 -2.06 15.03
N GLN A 49 3.24 -2.53 16.23
CA GLN A 49 4.18 -3.04 17.22
C GLN A 49 3.99 -4.54 17.47
N ILE A 50 5.10 -5.26 17.55
CA ILE A 50 5.18 -6.63 18.02
C ILE A 50 5.76 -6.62 19.42
N SER A 51 5.08 -7.28 20.36
CA SER A 51 5.58 -7.59 21.71
C SER A 51 5.89 -9.08 21.79
N LEU A 52 7.15 -9.43 22.03
CA LEU A 52 7.63 -10.79 22.00
C LEU A 52 8.26 -11.16 23.35
N PRO A 53 7.70 -12.13 24.11
CA PRO A 53 8.33 -12.64 25.31
C PRO A 53 9.70 -13.25 25.01
N TRP A 54 10.68 -13.05 25.88
CA TRP A 54 12.02 -13.61 25.70
C TRP A 54 12.03 -15.13 25.54
N ALA A 55 11.06 -15.82 26.15
CA ALA A 55 10.90 -17.27 26.03
C ALA A 55 10.56 -17.74 24.60
N SER A 56 9.99 -16.85 23.77
CA SER A 56 9.66 -17.13 22.35
C SER A 56 10.82 -16.84 21.40
N VAL A 57 11.90 -16.22 21.87
CA VAL A 57 13.09 -15.97 21.05
C VAL A 57 13.99 -17.20 21.05
N PRO A 58 14.29 -17.81 19.88
CA PRO A 58 15.04 -19.05 19.79
C PRO A 58 16.56 -18.85 20.00
N ALA A 59 16.94 -18.26 21.13
CA ALA A 59 18.33 -18.05 21.54
C ALA A 59 18.45 -17.96 23.06
N ASP A 60 19.45 -18.66 23.62
CA ASP A 60 19.67 -18.75 25.07
C ASP A 60 20.55 -17.62 25.60
N THR A 61 21.37 -17.01 24.74
CA THR A 61 22.31 -15.96 25.16
C THR A 61 21.86 -14.57 24.70
N PRO A 62 22.23 -13.49 25.44
CA PRO A 62 21.94 -12.13 25.03
C PRO A 62 22.48 -11.78 23.63
N GLU A 63 23.68 -12.25 23.28
CA GLU A 63 24.30 -12.06 21.96
C GLU A 63 23.48 -12.77 20.86
N GLY A 64 23.02 -13.99 21.15
CA GLY A 64 22.16 -14.77 20.24
C GLY A 64 20.83 -14.06 19.99
N ARG A 65 20.15 -13.59 21.06
CA ARG A 65 18.90 -12.82 20.98
C ARG A 65 19.07 -11.55 20.17
N ASN A 66 20.16 -10.78 20.43
CA ASN A 66 20.48 -9.59 19.68
C ASN A 66 20.75 -9.89 18.21
N ASN A 67 21.46 -10.97 17.89
CA ASN A 67 21.72 -11.31 16.50
C ASN A 67 20.46 -11.69 15.71
N ILE A 68 19.50 -12.34 16.36
CA ILE A 68 18.20 -12.72 15.79
C ILE A 68 17.28 -11.53 15.59
N LEU A 69 17.29 -10.55 16.52
CA LEU A 69 16.35 -9.42 16.52
C LEU A 69 17.03 -8.06 16.26
N TYR A 70 18.17 -8.06 15.56
CA TYR A 70 18.92 -6.82 15.34
C TYR A 70 18.15 -5.87 14.42
N PRO A 71 17.83 -4.65 14.88
CA PRO A 71 17.15 -3.64 14.07
C PRO A 71 17.83 -3.40 12.72
N MET A 72 17.08 -3.18 11.68
CA MET A 72 17.48 -2.95 10.29
C MET A 72 18.21 -4.13 9.62
N LYS A 73 18.81 -5.03 10.40
CA LYS A 73 19.56 -6.20 9.89
C LYS A 73 18.69 -7.45 9.73
N ARG A 74 17.58 -7.50 10.47
CA ARG A 74 16.66 -8.63 10.47
C ARG A 74 15.25 -8.18 10.07
N SER A 75 14.59 -9.07 9.37
CA SER A 75 13.21 -8.94 8.95
C SER A 75 12.40 -10.13 9.46
N ILE A 76 11.09 -9.97 9.52
CA ILE A 76 10.15 -11.04 9.84
C ILE A 76 9.26 -11.27 8.63
N VAL A 77 9.04 -12.54 8.30
CA VAL A 77 8.02 -12.93 7.35
C VAL A 77 6.90 -13.70 8.05
N LEU A 78 5.68 -13.32 7.78
CA LEU A 78 4.48 -14.08 8.09
C LEU A 78 4.09 -14.89 6.86
N MET A 79 3.88 -16.18 7.04
CA MET A 79 3.54 -17.11 5.96
C MET A 79 2.25 -17.85 6.28
N TRP A 80 1.42 -18.06 5.27
CA TRP A 80 0.36 -19.07 5.30
C TRP A 80 0.85 -20.31 4.56
N ASP A 81 1.04 -21.39 5.29
CA ASP A 81 1.74 -22.58 4.81
C ASP A 81 3.12 -22.18 4.21
N ASP A 82 3.29 -22.35 2.91
CA ASP A 82 4.55 -22.03 2.20
C ASP A 82 4.52 -20.66 1.47
N THR A 83 3.42 -19.89 1.65
CA THR A 83 3.19 -18.63 0.95
C THR A 83 3.45 -17.42 1.85
N PRO A 84 4.43 -16.57 1.53
CA PRO A 84 4.65 -15.32 2.26
C PRO A 84 3.46 -14.37 2.10
N VAL A 85 3.05 -13.75 3.20
CA VAL A 85 1.91 -12.82 3.26
C VAL A 85 2.37 -11.42 3.64
N VAL A 86 3.17 -11.30 4.69
CA VAL A 86 3.76 -10.02 5.14
C VAL A 86 5.26 -10.21 5.30
N PHE A 87 6.03 -9.26 4.80
CA PHE A 87 7.46 -9.14 5.03
C PHE A 87 7.76 -7.75 5.59
N GLY A 88 8.34 -7.69 6.79
CA GLY A 88 8.67 -6.43 7.44
C GLY A 88 10.02 -6.47 8.12
N THR A 89 10.75 -5.36 8.08
CA THR A 89 12.06 -5.23 8.71
C THR A 89 11.91 -4.75 10.15
N ILE A 90 12.64 -5.36 11.09
CA ILE A 90 12.67 -4.92 12.48
C ILE A 90 13.24 -3.50 12.53
N GLY A 91 12.42 -2.57 12.97
CA GLY A 91 12.74 -1.17 13.13
C GLY A 91 13.21 -0.83 14.56
N TYR A 92 12.58 0.19 15.14
CA TYR A 92 12.86 0.57 16.53
C TYR A 92 12.49 -0.55 17.49
N ARG A 93 13.40 -0.90 18.40
CA ARG A 93 13.26 -1.97 19.38
C ARG A 93 13.56 -1.48 20.79
N VAL A 94 12.72 -1.89 21.75
CA VAL A 94 12.87 -1.64 23.18
C VAL A 94 12.84 -2.96 23.93
N ASP A 95 13.83 -3.20 24.75
CA ASP A 95 13.97 -4.41 25.56
C ASP A 95 13.58 -4.12 27.01
N SER A 96 12.72 -4.95 27.57
CA SER A 96 12.36 -4.98 28.98
C SER A 96 12.82 -6.28 29.63
N GLU A 97 12.52 -6.45 30.90
CA GLU A 97 12.87 -7.66 31.66
C GLU A 97 12.24 -8.94 31.10
N ASP A 98 10.95 -8.85 30.68
CA ASP A 98 10.13 -9.98 30.28
C ASP A 98 9.98 -10.15 28.76
N CYS A 99 10.06 -9.06 28.02
CA CYS A 99 9.77 -9.04 26.58
C CYS A 99 10.62 -8.01 25.83
N THR A 100 10.59 -8.13 24.53
CA THR A 100 11.09 -7.12 23.60
C THR A 100 9.95 -6.61 22.74
N ASP A 101 9.86 -5.30 22.61
CA ASP A 101 8.89 -4.60 21.78
C ASP A 101 9.58 -3.98 20.58
N PHE A 102 9.06 -4.19 19.39
CA PHE A 102 9.64 -3.60 18.18
C PHE A 102 8.58 -3.31 17.12
N SER A 103 8.87 -2.34 16.28
CA SER A 103 8.08 -2.05 15.09
C SER A 103 8.58 -2.84 13.89
N LEU A 104 7.69 -3.14 12.93
CA LEU A 104 8.06 -3.63 11.62
C LEU A 104 7.90 -2.51 10.59
N LEU A 105 8.98 -2.27 9.86
CA LEU A 105 9.03 -1.35 8.74
C LEU A 105 8.66 -2.11 7.47
N SER A 106 7.74 -1.56 6.69
CA SER A 106 7.43 -2.05 5.36
C SER A 106 8.61 -1.81 4.40
N ILE A 107 8.54 -2.36 3.20
CA ILE A 107 9.56 -2.08 2.18
C ILE A 107 9.55 -0.61 1.76
N GLN A 108 8.40 0.05 1.78
CA GLN A 108 8.28 1.48 1.50
C GLN A 108 8.94 2.32 2.59
N ASP A 109 8.79 1.94 3.87
CA ASP A 109 9.50 2.60 4.97
C ASP A 109 11.02 2.51 4.79
N LEU A 110 11.53 1.38 4.30
CA LEU A 110 12.97 1.26 3.98
C LEU A 110 13.37 2.15 2.81
N LEU A 111 12.53 2.25 1.78
CA LEU A 111 12.76 3.12 0.62
C LEU A 111 12.70 4.61 0.98
N SER A 112 12.02 5.00 2.06
CA SER A 112 11.99 6.40 2.54
C SER A 112 13.36 6.90 3.00
N SER A 113 14.24 6.00 3.40
CA SER A 113 15.62 6.30 3.79
C SER A 113 16.66 6.07 2.67
N ARG A 114 16.20 5.90 1.44
CA ARG A 114 17.02 5.66 0.24
C ARG A 114 16.82 6.79 -0.75
N TYR A 115 17.90 7.44 -1.15
CA TYR A 115 17.84 8.65 -1.96
C TYR A 115 18.39 8.42 -3.37
N LEU A 116 17.67 8.93 -4.36
CA LEU A 116 18.11 8.96 -5.76
C LEU A 116 19.11 10.11 -5.96
N VAL A 117 20.40 9.76 -5.98
CA VAL A 117 21.50 10.70 -6.14
C VAL A 117 22.74 9.97 -6.67
N SER A 118 23.53 10.64 -7.49
CA SER A 118 24.83 10.12 -7.96
C SER A 118 25.91 10.43 -6.91
N GLU A 119 26.23 9.45 -6.09
CA GLU A 119 27.14 9.60 -4.94
C GLU A 119 28.57 10.00 -5.35
N ASP A 120 28.98 9.60 -6.56
CA ASP A 120 30.31 9.89 -7.09
C ASP A 120 30.57 11.38 -7.32
N VAL A 121 29.53 12.17 -7.56
CA VAL A 121 29.62 13.60 -7.87
C VAL A 121 28.94 14.51 -6.83
N PHE A 122 28.25 13.94 -5.86
CA PHE A 122 27.54 14.68 -4.82
C PHE A 122 28.51 15.49 -3.95
N GLY A 123 28.34 16.83 -3.93
CA GLY A 123 29.20 17.74 -3.19
C GLY A 123 30.62 17.92 -3.74
N LYS A 124 30.92 17.36 -4.92
CA LYS A 124 32.29 17.39 -5.50
C LYS A 124 32.49 18.46 -6.58
N SER A 125 31.45 19.24 -6.89
CA SER A 125 31.59 20.40 -7.78
C SER A 125 32.27 21.56 -7.08
N TYR A 126 32.71 22.57 -7.86
CA TYR A 126 33.40 23.72 -7.32
C TYR A 126 32.62 24.38 -6.17
N GLY A 127 33.32 24.68 -5.08
CA GLY A 127 32.71 25.26 -3.86
C GLY A 127 31.88 24.26 -3.04
N GLY A 128 32.03 22.94 -3.26
CA GLY A 128 31.27 21.89 -2.52
C GLY A 128 29.83 21.73 -2.98
N THR A 129 29.51 22.28 -4.14
CA THR A 129 28.17 22.18 -4.72
C THR A 129 27.93 20.83 -5.41
N THR A 130 26.70 20.57 -5.80
CA THR A 130 26.29 19.40 -6.57
C THR A 130 25.69 19.86 -7.89
N ASN A 131 26.26 19.38 -9.00
CA ASN A 131 25.76 19.68 -10.35
C ASN A 131 25.44 18.38 -11.09
N ASP A 132 24.67 17.53 -10.42
CA ASP A 132 24.22 16.26 -10.94
C ASP A 132 22.74 16.28 -11.29
N THR A 133 22.39 15.65 -12.38
CA THR A 133 21.01 15.53 -12.86
C THR A 133 20.76 14.13 -13.39
N ILE A 134 19.83 13.43 -12.77
CA ILE A 134 19.34 12.14 -13.27
C ILE A 134 18.14 12.43 -14.17
N TYR A 135 18.27 12.04 -15.42
CA TYR A 135 17.30 12.33 -16.46
C TYR A 135 16.74 11.06 -17.09
N TYR A 136 15.42 10.90 -17.06
CA TYR A 136 14.69 9.86 -17.72
C TYR A 136 13.96 10.43 -18.93
N LYS A 137 14.03 9.74 -20.07
CA LYS A 137 13.37 10.13 -21.31
C LYS A 137 12.93 8.90 -22.09
N ASN A 138 11.74 8.98 -22.69
CA ASN A 138 11.15 7.91 -23.50
C ASN A 138 11.04 6.58 -22.74
N MET A 139 10.67 6.65 -21.47
CA MET A 139 10.42 5.49 -20.61
C MET A 139 8.97 5.44 -20.15
N SER A 140 8.48 4.24 -19.83
CA SER A 140 7.20 4.05 -19.16
C SER A 140 7.31 4.52 -17.68
N LEU A 141 6.18 4.88 -17.05
CA LEU A 141 6.18 5.28 -15.64
C LEU A 141 6.69 4.14 -14.75
N ARG A 142 6.28 2.89 -15.01
CA ARG A 142 6.76 1.74 -14.24
C ARG A 142 8.25 1.43 -14.51
N GLY A 143 8.75 1.71 -15.71
CA GLY A 143 10.17 1.60 -16.04
C GLY A 143 11.00 2.61 -15.26
N ILE A 144 10.55 3.87 -15.16
CA ILE A 144 11.19 4.89 -14.31
C ILE A 144 11.17 4.47 -12.84
N ALA A 145 10.04 3.97 -12.33
CA ALA A 145 9.92 3.49 -10.96
C ALA A 145 10.87 2.34 -10.66
N ALA A 146 10.97 1.35 -11.55
CA ALA A 146 11.89 0.22 -11.42
C ALA A 146 13.36 0.67 -11.38
N ASP A 147 13.76 1.61 -12.24
CA ASP A 147 15.12 2.16 -12.25
C ASP A 147 15.43 2.97 -10.97
N ILE A 148 14.46 3.74 -10.45
CA ILE A 148 14.61 4.43 -9.15
C ILE A 148 14.87 3.40 -8.04
N ILE A 149 14.06 2.33 -7.96
CA ILE A 149 14.26 1.26 -6.98
C ILE A 149 15.67 0.66 -7.12
N ASN A 150 16.09 0.31 -8.33
CA ASN A 150 17.40 -0.30 -8.58
C ASN A 150 18.55 0.65 -8.21
N LYS A 151 18.49 1.91 -8.59
CA LYS A 151 19.51 2.92 -8.22
C LYS A 151 19.58 3.20 -6.73
N CYS A 152 18.44 3.18 -6.05
CA CYS A 152 18.36 3.40 -4.61
C CYS A 152 18.69 2.15 -3.77
N THR A 153 18.79 0.98 -4.39
CA THR A 153 19.12 -0.28 -3.73
C THR A 153 20.39 -0.89 -4.28
N ARG A 154 20.34 -1.71 -5.32
CA ARG A 154 21.50 -2.40 -5.91
C ARG A 154 22.59 -1.46 -6.42
N GLY A 155 22.22 -0.25 -6.82
CA GLY A 155 23.17 0.77 -7.26
C GLY A 155 24.02 1.39 -6.14
N LYS A 156 23.75 1.04 -4.86
CA LYS A 156 24.46 1.58 -3.70
C LYS A 156 25.32 0.53 -3.01
N PRO A 157 26.47 0.90 -2.43
CA PRO A 157 27.28 0.00 -1.62
C PRO A 157 26.47 -0.57 -0.45
N SER A 158 26.38 -1.90 -0.34
CA SER A 158 25.55 -2.61 0.65
C SER A 158 24.09 -2.16 0.68
N GLY A 159 23.57 -1.68 -0.45
CA GLY A 159 22.22 -1.16 -0.58
C GLY A 159 21.19 -2.19 -1.02
N GLU A 160 21.58 -3.43 -1.28
CA GLU A 160 20.69 -4.49 -1.73
C GLU A 160 19.52 -4.70 -0.78
N LEU A 161 18.34 -4.87 -1.36
CA LEU A 161 17.11 -5.32 -0.70
C LEU A 161 16.55 -6.49 -1.52
N PRO A 162 15.73 -7.37 -0.93
CA PRO A 162 15.22 -8.55 -1.62
C PRO A 162 14.08 -8.19 -2.61
N ILE A 163 14.25 -7.13 -3.39
CA ILE A 163 13.29 -6.64 -4.38
C ILE A 163 13.69 -7.12 -5.77
N ASP A 164 12.75 -7.67 -6.51
CA ASP A 164 12.88 -7.99 -7.92
C ASP A 164 12.05 -7.04 -8.76
N THR A 165 12.70 -6.33 -9.66
CA THR A 165 12.10 -5.48 -10.69
C THR A 165 12.20 -6.17 -12.05
N GLN A 166 11.22 -5.95 -12.92
CA GLN A 166 11.19 -6.57 -14.26
C GLN A 166 10.90 -5.57 -15.38
N TYR A 167 10.88 -4.25 -15.07
CA TYR A 167 10.54 -3.20 -16.02
C TYR A 167 11.73 -2.33 -16.41
N ASP A 168 12.96 -2.81 -16.18
CA ASP A 168 14.19 -2.05 -16.39
C ASP A 168 14.32 -1.60 -17.86
N GLY A 169 14.41 -0.28 -18.08
CA GLY A 169 14.57 0.30 -19.41
C GLY A 169 13.33 0.21 -20.30
N GLU A 170 12.15 -0.11 -19.76
CA GLU A 170 10.94 -0.24 -20.54
C GLU A 170 10.60 1.08 -21.28
N PRO A 171 10.42 1.04 -22.62
CA PRO A 171 10.12 2.23 -23.40
C PRO A 171 8.71 2.77 -23.11
N GLY A 172 8.57 4.10 -23.17
CA GLY A 172 7.28 4.79 -22.98
C GLY A 172 7.37 6.27 -23.38
N GLY A 173 6.29 7.02 -23.10
CA GLY A 173 6.16 8.43 -23.49
C GLY A 173 6.62 9.44 -22.43
N HIS A 174 7.10 8.98 -21.28
CA HIS A 174 7.33 9.86 -20.14
C HIS A 174 8.78 10.34 -20.03
N GLN A 175 8.93 11.47 -19.33
CA GLN A 175 10.21 12.02 -18.93
C GLN A 175 10.15 12.52 -17.50
N ARG A 176 11.27 12.40 -16.78
CA ARG A 176 11.44 12.91 -15.40
C ARG A 176 12.86 13.43 -15.23
N THR A 177 13.02 14.43 -14.39
CA THR A 177 14.32 15.04 -14.09
C THR A 177 14.45 15.20 -12.59
N TYR A 178 15.52 14.64 -12.03
CA TYR A 178 15.82 14.72 -10.62
C TYR A 178 17.19 15.36 -10.41
N TYR A 179 17.22 16.44 -9.66
CA TYR A 179 18.44 17.21 -9.41
C TYR A 179 19.11 16.74 -8.13
N GLY A 180 20.41 16.44 -8.19
CA GLY A 180 21.18 15.97 -7.04
C GLY A 180 21.23 16.97 -5.87
N TYR A 181 21.21 18.29 -6.13
CA TYR A 181 21.15 19.30 -5.08
C TYR A 181 19.83 19.28 -4.29
N ASN A 182 18.79 18.70 -4.84
CA ASN A 182 17.47 18.56 -4.21
C ASN A 182 17.29 17.19 -3.52
N VAL A 183 18.37 16.63 -2.98
CA VAL A 183 18.39 15.27 -2.40
C VAL A 183 17.31 15.03 -1.34
N SER A 184 16.94 16.04 -0.56
CA SER A 184 15.88 15.95 0.46
C SER A 184 14.50 15.61 -0.11
N ASN A 185 14.27 15.85 -1.39
CA ASN A 185 13.05 15.50 -2.10
C ASN A 185 13.18 14.23 -2.96
N ASN A 186 14.38 13.64 -3.03
CA ASN A 186 14.67 12.49 -3.86
C ASN A 186 14.65 11.17 -3.08
N ALA A 187 13.91 11.07 -1.97
CA ALA A 187 13.67 9.79 -1.30
C ALA A 187 12.85 8.87 -2.21
N ALA A 188 13.25 7.61 -2.31
CA ALA A 188 12.69 6.68 -3.29
C ALA A 188 11.19 6.48 -3.13
N ASP A 189 10.69 6.30 -1.89
CA ASP A 189 9.26 6.19 -1.60
C ASP A 189 8.48 7.42 -2.07
N LYS A 190 9.01 8.62 -1.81
CA LYS A 190 8.42 9.88 -2.25
C LYS A 190 8.34 9.96 -3.77
N LEU A 191 9.41 9.59 -4.47
CA LEU A 191 9.44 9.60 -5.94
C LEU A 191 8.47 8.58 -6.54
N LEU A 192 8.34 7.39 -5.94
CA LEU A 192 7.36 6.39 -6.34
C LEU A 192 5.92 6.92 -6.14
N ASN A 193 5.64 7.55 -5.00
CA ASN A 193 4.36 8.17 -4.73
C ASN A 193 4.05 9.32 -5.71
N GLU A 194 5.03 10.14 -6.06
CA GLU A 194 4.88 11.18 -7.08
C GLU A 194 4.57 10.61 -8.45
N ILE A 195 5.15 9.46 -8.83
CA ILE A 195 4.83 8.76 -10.08
C ILE A 195 3.40 8.20 -10.06
N SER A 196 2.96 7.67 -8.93
CA SER A 196 1.61 7.10 -8.79
C SER A 196 0.52 8.18 -8.73
N ASN A 197 0.80 9.34 -8.13
CA ASN A 197 -0.19 10.38 -7.87
C ASN A 197 -0.37 11.42 -8.98
N VAL A 198 0.30 11.27 -10.13
CA VAL A 198 0.05 12.15 -11.29
C VAL A 198 -1.20 11.70 -12.05
N GLN A 199 -1.71 12.57 -12.90
CA GLN A 199 -2.73 12.16 -13.87
C GLN A 199 -2.18 11.00 -14.72
N ASP A 200 -2.95 9.94 -14.87
CA ASP A 200 -2.55 8.70 -15.53
C ASP A 200 -1.33 8.01 -14.86
N GLY A 201 -1.13 8.26 -13.57
CA GLY A 201 -0.12 7.61 -12.76
C GLY A 201 -0.44 6.13 -12.55
N VAL A 202 0.60 5.30 -12.51
CA VAL A 202 0.46 3.86 -12.36
C VAL A 202 0.42 3.45 -10.89
N GLU A 203 -0.44 2.49 -10.57
CA GLU A 203 -0.41 1.84 -9.27
C GLU A 203 0.77 0.91 -9.14
N MET A 204 1.26 0.76 -7.91
CA MET A 204 2.44 -0.03 -7.60
C MET A 204 2.21 -0.86 -6.35
N ARG A 205 2.77 -2.09 -6.33
CA ARG A 205 2.79 -2.94 -5.13
C ARG A 205 4.05 -3.78 -5.06
N PHE A 206 4.35 -4.25 -3.85
CA PHE A 206 5.41 -5.22 -3.59
C PHE A 206 4.79 -6.51 -3.09
N VAL A 207 4.86 -7.56 -3.90
CA VAL A 207 4.27 -8.87 -3.61
C VAL A 207 5.34 -9.79 -3.06
N PRO A 208 5.24 -10.23 -1.79
CA PRO A 208 6.19 -11.19 -1.25
C PRO A 208 5.97 -12.57 -1.88
N TYR A 209 7.07 -13.24 -2.20
CA TYR A 209 7.04 -14.60 -2.70
C TYR A 209 8.29 -15.37 -2.24
N LYS A 210 8.17 -16.70 -2.20
CA LYS A 210 9.28 -17.59 -1.82
C LYS A 210 10.07 -18.01 -3.05
N LYS A 211 11.38 -17.89 -2.97
CA LYS A 211 12.32 -18.40 -3.96
C LYS A 211 13.38 -19.23 -3.22
N GLU A 212 13.26 -20.55 -3.31
CA GLU A 212 14.08 -21.48 -2.54
C GLU A 212 13.93 -21.22 -1.02
N ASN A 213 15.00 -20.85 -0.33
CA ASN A 213 14.97 -20.49 1.09
C ASN A 213 14.95 -18.96 1.34
N ASN A 214 14.65 -18.16 0.33
CA ASN A 214 14.60 -16.71 0.42
C ASN A 214 13.17 -16.21 0.21
N VAL A 215 12.78 -15.19 0.97
CA VAL A 215 11.59 -14.38 0.70
C VAL A 215 12.03 -13.17 -0.11
N ARG A 216 11.41 -12.99 -1.25
CA ARG A 216 11.67 -11.85 -2.14
C ARG A 216 10.38 -11.06 -2.36
N LEU A 217 10.53 -9.83 -2.79
CA LEU A 217 9.44 -8.90 -3.07
C LEU A 217 9.44 -8.59 -4.56
N ARG A 218 8.42 -9.07 -5.27
CA ARG A 218 8.24 -8.72 -6.68
C ARG A 218 7.58 -7.35 -6.76
N PHE A 219 8.27 -6.41 -7.39
CA PHE A 219 7.70 -5.11 -7.73
C PHE A 219 6.76 -5.28 -8.93
N GLU A 220 5.50 -4.92 -8.73
CA GLU A 220 4.46 -4.92 -9.75
C GLU A 220 3.91 -3.51 -9.91
N ALA A 221 3.67 -3.09 -11.14
CA ALA A 221 3.09 -1.79 -11.46
C ALA A 221 2.21 -1.87 -12.71
N GLY A 222 1.18 -1.01 -12.75
CA GLY A 222 0.33 -0.82 -13.92
C GLY A 222 1.13 -0.36 -15.14
N THR A 223 0.51 -0.39 -16.32
CA THR A 223 1.11 0.09 -17.58
C THR A 223 0.66 1.52 -17.89
N ASP A 224 1.33 2.19 -18.83
CA ASP A 224 0.90 3.50 -19.32
C ASP A 224 -0.50 3.48 -20.01
N GLY A 225 -1.03 2.29 -20.33
CA GLY A 225 -2.36 2.12 -20.91
C GLY A 225 -3.41 1.54 -19.95
N GLU A 226 -2.96 0.76 -18.95
CA GLU A 226 -3.78 0.17 -17.90
C GLU A 226 -3.13 0.51 -16.55
N HIS A 227 -3.51 1.65 -15.98
CA HIS A 227 -2.86 2.24 -14.82
C HIS A 227 -3.08 1.44 -13.53
N GLU A 228 -4.23 0.75 -13.43
CA GLU A 228 -4.58 -0.04 -12.27
C GLU A 228 -3.90 -1.41 -12.29
N LEU A 229 -3.44 -1.85 -11.14
CA LEU A 229 -3.05 -3.23 -10.94
C LEU A 229 -4.30 -4.09 -10.84
N VAL A 230 -4.50 -4.94 -11.84
CA VAL A 230 -5.57 -5.93 -11.87
C VAL A 230 -4.96 -7.32 -12.01
N ASN A 231 -5.61 -8.30 -11.40
CA ASN A 231 -5.25 -9.69 -11.62
C ASN A 231 -5.36 -10.03 -13.11
N GLY A 232 -4.44 -10.83 -13.59
CA GLY A 232 -4.45 -11.31 -14.97
C GLY A 232 -5.75 -12.05 -15.35
N SER A 233 -5.68 -13.14 -16.08
CA SER A 233 -6.82 -13.83 -16.68
C SER A 233 -7.79 -14.53 -15.70
N THR A 234 -7.45 -14.65 -14.40
CA THR A 234 -8.24 -15.42 -13.43
C THR A 234 -8.86 -14.51 -12.38
N LYS A 235 -10.10 -14.13 -12.60
CA LYS A 235 -10.90 -13.41 -11.61
C LYS A 235 -11.69 -14.43 -10.78
N ARG A 236 -11.60 -14.34 -9.45
CA ARG A 236 -12.35 -15.21 -8.54
C ARG A 236 -13.75 -14.67 -8.30
N THR A 237 -14.66 -15.59 -8.04
CA THR A 237 -16.02 -15.26 -7.60
C THR A 237 -16.18 -15.68 -6.14
N LEU A 238 -16.62 -14.74 -5.30
CA LEU A 238 -17.11 -14.99 -3.95
C LEU A 238 -18.63 -14.91 -3.98
N THR A 239 -19.29 -15.79 -3.24
CA THR A 239 -20.75 -15.86 -3.16
C THR A 239 -21.23 -15.44 -1.79
N TRP A 240 -22.28 -14.66 -1.73
CA TRP A 240 -22.99 -14.32 -0.50
C TRP A 240 -24.47 -14.66 -0.64
N PHE A 241 -24.98 -15.42 0.32
CA PHE A 241 -26.39 -15.79 0.41
C PHE A 241 -26.93 -15.45 1.81
N SER A 242 -28.20 -15.03 1.88
CA SER A 242 -28.86 -14.70 3.15
C SER A 242 -28.93 -15.85 4.15
N ASP A 243 -28.85 -17.09 3.68
CA ASP A 243 -28.87 -18.31 4.50
C ASP A 243 -27.48 -18.76 4.99
N GLY A 244 -26.43 -17.99 4.70
CA GLY A 244 -25.09 -18.23 5.18
C GLY A 244 -24.28 -19.30 4.43
N ARG A 245 -24.76 -19.83 3.31
CA ARG A 245 -24.06 -20.85 2.50
C ARG A 245 -23.01 -20.29 1.53
N GLY A 246 -22.78 -18.98 1.55
CA GLY A 246 -21.81 -18.31 0.69
C GLY A 246 -20.36 -18.51 1.15
N THR A 247 -19.42 -18.20 0.25
CA THR A 247 -17.97 -18.19 0.55
C THR A 247 -17.51 -16.92 1.25
N ILE A 248 -18.30 -15.85 1.23
CA ILE A 248 -18.07 -14.61 2.00
C ILE A 248 -19.16 -14.46 3.05
N GLU A 249 -18.76 -14.21 4.28
CA GLU A 249 -19.66 -14.02 5.40
C GLU A 249 -19.62 -12.57 5.94
N GLY A 250 -20.64 -12.23 6.73
CA GLY A 250 -20.69 -10.92 7.42
C GLY A 250 -20.63 -9.74 6.46
N LEU A 251 -21.19 -9.84 5.26
CA LEU A 251 -21.19 -8.78 4.27
C LEU A 251 -21.87 -7.53 4.83
N LYS A 252 -21.13 -6.43 4.87
CA LYS A 252 -21.58 -5.10 5.30
C LYS A 252 -21.50 -4.15 4.12
N VAL A 253 -22.54 -3.34 3.96
CA VAL A 253 -22.63 -2.29 2.94
C VAL A 253 -22.67 -0.96 3.62
N SER A 254 -21.68 -0.13 3.39
CA SER A 254 -21.63 1.26 3.88
C SER A 254 -22.07 2.18 2.74
N ASN A 255 -23.17 2.87 2.92
CA ASN A 255 -23.65 3.86 1.96
C ASN A 255 -23.03 5.23 2.29
N ILE A 256 -22.48 5.88 1.28
CA ILE A 256 -21.77 7.15 1.36
C ILE A 256 -22.57 8.17 0.57
N GLY A 257 -22.99 9.23 1.23
CA GLY A 257 -23.73 10.33 0.60
C GLY A 257 -22.83 11.07 -0.42
N PRO A 258 -23.45 11.71 -1.42
CA PRO A 258 -22.69 12.47 -2.42
C PRO A 258 -22.21 13.82 -1.86
N THR A 259 -21.10 14.31 -2.40
CA THR A 259 -20.66 15.71 -2.25
C THR A 259 -20.95 16.45 -3.55
N MET A 260 -21.68 17.54 -3.49
CA MET A 260 -22.16 18.27 -4.67
C MET A 260 -21.40 19.55 -4.94
N ARG A 261 -20.68 20.05 -3.93
CA ARG A 261 -19.89 21.28 -4.03
C ARG A 261 -18.59 21.17 -3.27
N ILE A 262 -17.51 21.58 -3.93
CA ILE A 262 -16.18 21.58 -3.34
C ILE A 262 -15.57 22.97 -3.44
N TYR A 263 -15.14 23.48 -2.28
CA TYR A 263 -14.30 24.66 -2.17
C TYR A 263 -12.84 24.21 -2.10
N GLY A 264 -12.07 24.49 -3.14
CA GLY A 264 -10.63 24.24 -3.15
C GLY A 264 -9.87 25.47 -2.70
N THR A 265 -8.89 25.29 -1.81
CA THR A 265 -7.94 26.35 -1.43
C THR A 265 -6.52 25.85 -1.63
N GLY A 266 -5.68 26.70 -2.23
CA GLY A 266 -4.28 26.42 -2.55
C GLY A 266 -3.30 27.27 -1.77
N ALA A 267 -2.12 27.49 -2.35
CA ALA A 267 -1.08 28.35 -1.80
C ALA A 267 -1.55 29.81 -1.68
N GLY A 268 -0.89 30.55 -0.80
CA GLY A 268 -1.15 31.97 -0.51
C GLY A 268 -1.43 32.21 0.98
N GLN A 269 -1.56 33.47 1.34
CA GLN A 269 -1.96 33.91 2.67
C GLN A 269 -3.02 35.00 2.55
N ASP A 270 -4.00 34.91 3.42
CA ASP A 270 -5.10 35.89 3.48
C ASP A 270 -5.77 36.06 2.09
N ASP A 271 -5.89 37.27 1.61
CA ASP A 271 -6.52 37.62 0.33
C ASP A 271 -5.75 37.10 -0.92
N SER A 272 -4.53 36.63 -0.76
CA SER A 272 -3.72 36.03 -1.85
C SER A 272 -3.88 34.52 -1.98
N THR A 273 -4.66 33.88 -1.11
CA THR A 273 -4.91 32.44 -1.16
C THR A 273 -5.65 32.08 -2.44
N LEU A 274 -5.08 31.13 -3.21
CA LEU A 274 -5.75 30.59 -4.40
C LEU A 274 -7.04 29.88 -3.98
N CYS A 275 -8.14 30.20 -4.65
CA CYS A 275 -9.45 29.61 -4.38
C CYS A 275 -10.11 29.14 -5.69
N HIS A 276 -10.79 27.98 -5.63
CA HIS A 276 -11.57 27.46 -6.72
C HIS A 276 -12.85 26.78 -6.23
N LEU A 277 -13.97 27.08 -6.87
CA LEU A 277 -15.25 26.43 -6.60
C LEU A 277 -15.63 25.53 -7.77
N VAL A 278 -15.96 24.27 -7.45
CA VAL A 278 -16.53 23.32 -8.41
C VAL A 278 -17.79 22.70 -7.82
N GLN A 279 -18.80 22.47 -8.68
CA GLN A 279 -20.09 21.93 -8.22
C GLN A 279 -20.80 21.12 -9.32
N ASP A 280 -21.59 20.13 -8.86
CA ASP A 280 -22.60 19.43 -9.65
C ASP A 280 -23.89 19.37 -8.82
N LEU A 281 -24.88 20.19 -9.15
CA LEU A 281 -26.13 20.31 -8.43
C LEU A 281 -27.26 19.47 -9.05
N SER A 282 -26.93 18.52 -9.92
CA SER A 282 -27.93 17.68 -10.61
C SER A 282 -28.87 16.95 -9.63
N LEU A 283 -28.31 16.43 -8.53
CA LEU A 283 -29.09 15.75 -7.50
C LEU A 283 -30.01 16.68 -6.69
N CYS A 284 -29.66 17.97 -6.56
CA CYS A 284 -30.52 18.95 -5.90
C CYS A 284 -31.72 19.34 -6.77
N GLN A 285 -31.72 19.02 -8.07
CA GLN A 285 -32.73 19.40 -9.07
C GLN A 285 -33.65 18.22 -9.46
N THR A 286 -33.55 17.10 -8.76
CA THR A 286 -34.40 15.93 -9.00
C THR A 286 -35.83 16.16 -8.45
N ARG A 287 -36.77 15.28 -8.77
CA ARG A 287 -38.13 15.32 -8.22
C ARG A 287 -38.17 15.16 -6.70
N ASP A 288 -37.24 14.35 -6.16
CA ASP A 288 -36.96 14.19 -4.74
C ASP A 288 -35.55 14.71 -4.47
N PRO A 289 -35.38 16.02 -4.20
CA PRO A 289 -34.09 16.67 -4.21
C PRO A 289 -33.25 16.32 -2.98
N TRP A 290 -31.99 16.09 -3.23
CA TRP A 290 -31.01 15.95 -2.16
C TRP A 290 -30.69 17.33 -1.56
N PRO A 291 -30.45 17.41 -0.24
CA PRO A 291 -29.89 18.62 0.35
C PRO A 291 -28.47 18.81 -0.18
N ILE A 292 -28.04 20.05 -0.37
CA ILE A 292 -26.69 20.33 -0.80
C ILE A 292 -25.68 19.85 0.25
N VAL A 293 -24.66 19.10 -0.18
CA VAL A 293 -23.54 18.69 0.66
C VAL A 293 -22.28 19.32 0.10
N GLU A 294 -21.58 20.05 0.95
CA GLU A 294 -20.40 20.83 0.62
C GLU A 294 -19.17 20.29 1.36
N THR A 295 -18.01 20.41 0.75
CA THR A 295 -16.74 20.04 1.36
C THR A 295 -15.64 21.03 0.98
N VAL A 296 -14.59 21.09 1.79
CA VAL A 296 -13.39 21.89 1.51
C VAL A 296 -12.21 20.96 1.31
N ILE A 297 -11.43 21.21 0.27
CA ILE A 297 -10.12 20.61 0.09
C ILE A 297 -9.06 21.71 0.13
N SER A 298 -7.95 21.49 0.82
CA SER A 298 -6.91 22.49 1.02
C SER A 298 -5.53 21.87 0.99
N ASP A 299 -4.63 22.44 0.20
CA ASP A 299 -3.23 22.05 0.21
C ASP A 299 -2.35 23.23 -0.23
N THR A 300 -1.44 23.64 0.64
CA THR A 300 -0.54 24.77 0.38
C THR A 300 0.51 24.48 -0.70
N SER A 301 0.66 23.24 -1.13
CA SER A 301 1.52 22.86 -2.26
C SER A 301 0.90 23.16 -3.63
N TRP A 302 -0.40 23.44 -3.69
CA TRP A 302 -1.08 23.84 -4.91
C TRP A 302 -0.87 25.32 -5.20
N ASP A 303 0.27 25.63 -5.81
CA ASP A 303 0.74 26.99 -6.06
C ASP A 303 0.24 27.59 -7.39
N ASN A 304 -0.55 26.83 -8.13
CA ASN A 304 -1.08 27.19 -9.46
C ASN A 304 -2.58 26.95 -9.54
N GLN A 305 -3.32 27.90 -10.15
CA GLN A 305 -4.77 27.83 -10.31
C GLN A 305 -5.23 26.59 -11.11
N ASP A 306 -4.47 26.17 -12.13
CA ASP A 306 -4.83 24.99 -12.94
C ASP A 306 -4.63 23.70 -12.15
N ILE A 307 -3.64 23.62 -11.29
CA ILE A 307 -3.42 22.48 -10.39
C ILE A 307 -4.57 22.40 -9.40
N LEU A 308 -4.88 23.49 -8.69
CA LEU A 308 -6.00 23.56 -7.75
C LEU A 308 -7.33 23.15 -8.41
N LYS A 309 -7.60 23.67 -9.60
CA LYS A 309 -8.81 23.33 -10.38
C LYS A 309 -8.89 21.83 -10.66
N LYS A 310 -7.81 21.21 -11.15
CA LYS A 310 -7.77 19.76 -11.45
C LYS A 310 -8.02 18.91 -10.20
N HIS A 311 -7.46 19.28 -9.07
CA HIS A 311 -7.72 18.58 -7.80
C HIS A 311 -9.16 18.72 -7.36
N ALA A 312 -9.75 19.91 -7.45
CA ALA A 312 -11.15 20.15 -7.09
C ALA A 312 -12.12 19.39 -8.01
N GLU A 313 -11.88 19.43 -9.33
CA GLU A 313 -12.67 18.68 -10.32
C GLU A 313 -12.55 17.17 -10.13
N GLY A 314 -11.35 16.66 -9.84
CA GLY A 314 -11.10 15.23 -9.55
C GLY A 314 -11.84 14.79 -8.29
N ALA A 315 -11.77 15.57 -7.22
CA ALA A 315 -12.47 15.29 -5.97
C ALA A 315 -14.00 15.29 -6.16
N LEU A 316 -14.54 16.24 -6.94
CA LEU A 316 -15.97 16.24 -7.25
C LEU A 316 -16.35 15.03 -8.10
N ALA A 317 -15.59 14.69 -9.11
CA ALA A 317 -15.87 13.56 -9.99
C ALA A 317 -15.95 12.22 -9.23
N SER A 318 -15.14 12.05 -8.18
CA SER A 318 -15.13 10.85 -7.34
C SER A 318 -16.24 10.82 -6.29
N SER A 319 -16.85 11.95 -5.92
CA SER A 319 -17.80 12.04 -4.81
C SER A 319 -19.19 12.55 -5.18
N ARG A 320 -19.41 13.05 -6.41
CA ARG A 320 -20.68 13.67 -6.83
C ARG A 320 -21.89 12.72 -6.91
N THR A 321 -21.67 11.43 -6.89
CA THR A 321 -22.73 10.42 -6.92
C THR A 321 -22.71 9.64 -5.61
N PRO A 322 -23.90 9.18 -5.11
CA PRO A 322 -23.91 8.29 -3.98
C PRO A 322 -23.10 7.02 -4.26
N LEU A 323 -22.31 6.62 -3.30
CA LEU A 323 -21.41 5.49 -3.37
C LEU A 323 -21.76 4.45 -2.31
N CYS A 324 -21.42 3.21 -2.54
CA CYS A 324 -21.39 2.20 -1.50
C CYS A 324 -20.05 1.49 -1.47
N GLN A 325 -19.67 1.08 -0.26
CA GLN A 325 -18.47 0.27 -0.03
C GLN A 325 -18.88 -1.02 0.68
N MET A 326 -18.43 -2.14 0.15
CA MET A 326 -18.66 -3.45 0.75
C MET A 326 -17.46 -3.91 1.56
N ARG A 327 -17.74 -4.66 2.63
CA ARG A 327 -16.76 -5.39 3.44
C ARG A 327 -17.34 -6.73 3.83
N GLY A 328 -16.50 -7.75 3.86
CA GLY A 328 -16.91 -9.09 4.31
C GLY A 328 -15.69 -9.90 4.71
N SER A 329 -15.90 -11.13 5.14
CA SER A 329 -14.81 -12.02 5.54
C SER A 329 -14.93 -13.37 4.83
N VAL A 330 -13.78 -13.98 4.61
CA VAL A 330 -13.66 -15.34 4.05
C VAL A 330 -12.84 -16.21 5.00
N HIS A 331 -13.01 -17.50 4.96
CA HIS A 331 -12.12 -18.47 5.58
C HIS A 331 -11.17 -19.04 4.55
N ILE A 332 -9.85 -18.94 4.79
CA ILE A 332 -8.83 -19.39 3.83
C ILE A 332 -8.98 -20.90 3.55
N ASN A 333 -9.36 -21.66 4.58
CA ASN A 333 -9.52 -23.12 4.48
C ASN A 333 -10.75 -23.56 3.66
N ASP A 334 -11.68 -22.66 3.34
CA ASP A 334 -12.86 -22.97 2.52
C ASP A 334 -12.54 -23.05 1.01
N PHE A 335 -11.32 -22.71 0.62
CA PHE A 335 -10.89 -22.74 -0.77
C PHE A 335 -10.01 -23.95 -1.06
N ASP A 336 -10.38 -24.75 -2.05
CA ASP A 336 -9.63 -25.93 -2.51
C ASP A 336 -8.25 -25.55 -3.06
N ASP A 337 -8.13 -24.36 -3.63
CA ASP A 337 -6.89 -23.75 -4.07
C ASP A 337 -6.53 -22.56 -3.16
N GLN A 338 -5.25 -22.29 -3.03
CA GLN A 338 -4.72 -21.25 -2.16
C GLN A 338 -5.37 -19.88 -2.42
N PHE A 339 -6.18 -19.37 -1.47
CA PHE A 339 -6.72 -18.00 -1.54
C PHE A 339 -5.59 -16.97 -1.33
N ILE A 340 -4.84 -17.13 -0.25
CA ILE A 340 -3.64 -16.33 0.04
C ILE A 340 -2.52 -16.68 -0.95
N GLY A 341 -1.94 -15.68 -1.57
CA GLY A 341 -0.87 -15.84 -2.57
C GLY A 341 -1.36 -15.85 -4.03
N ILE A 342 -2.68 -16.02 -4.24
CA ILE A 342 -3.31 -15.88 -5.56
C ILE A 342 -4.10 -14.56 -5.62
N VAL A 343 -4.76 -14.22 -4.52
CA VAL A 343 -5.57 -12.99 -4.41
C VAL A 343 -4.80 -11.97 -3.58
N TRP A 344 -4.65 -10.76 -4.13
CA TRP A 344 -3.91 -9.66 -3.51
C TRP A 344 -4.72 -8.36 -3.52
N PRO A 345 -4.45 -7.42 -2.61
CA PRO A 345 -4.97 -6.07 -2.75
C PRO A 345 -4.63 -5.49 -4.14
N GLY A 346 -5.61 -4.86 -4.75
CA GLY A 346 -5.56 -4.39 -6.14
C GLY A 346 -6.28 -5.30 -7.13
N ASP A 347 -6.46 -6.59 -6.82
CA ASP A 347 -7.11 -7.53 -7.72
C ASP A 347 -8.63 -7.31 -7.80
N LEU A 348 -9.19 -7.57 -8.98
CA LEU A 348 -10.64 -7.62 -9.20
C LEU A 348 -11.20 -8.96 -8.75
N ILE A 349 -12.38 -8.90 -8.14
CA ILE A 349 -13.14 -10.06 -7.69
C ILE A 349 -14.62 -9.88 -8.05
N ASP A 350 -15.31 -10.95 -8.34
CA ASP A 350 -16.76 -10.94 -8.52
C ASP A 350 -17.45 -11.35 -7.21
N LEU A 351 -18.41 -10.55 -6.77
CA LEU A 351 -19.30 -10.87 -5.66
C LEU A 351 -20.67 -11.23 -6.22
N ASP A 352 -21.07 -12.52 -6.21
CA ASP A 352 -22.44 -12.96 -6.50
C ASP A 352 -23.27 -12.87 -5.23
N ILE A 353 -24.12 -11.86 -5.16
CA ILE A 353 -24.94 -11.52 -4.00
C ILE A 353 -26.41 -11.87 -4.28
N ARG A 354 -27.03 -12.62 -3.35
CA ARG A 354 -28.43 -13.03 -3.43
C ARG A 354 -29.15 -12.76 -2.12
N ASP A 355 -30.37 -12.23 -2.24
CA ASP A 355 -31.28 -11.93 -1.12
C ASP A 355 -30.68 -10.99 -0.05
N HIS A 356 -29.82 -10.05 -0.44
CA HIS A 356 -29.26 -9.06 0.49
C HIS A 356 -30.28 -7.95 0.76
N PRO A 357 -30.51 -7.53 2.03
CA PRO A 357 -31.58 -6.58 2.37
C PRO A 357 -31.42 -5.19 1.77
N SER A 358 -30.23 -4.81 1.31
CA SER A 358 -29.94 -3.45 0.78
C SER A 358 -29.25 -3.44 -0.58
N LEU A 359 -28.97 -4.59 -1.18
CA LEU A 359 -28.39 -4.69 -2.53
C LEU A 359 -29.29 -5.56 -3.40
N PRO A 360 -29.55 -5.16 -4.65
CA PRO A 360 -30.17 -6.05 -5.64
C PRO A 360 -29.37 -7.32 -5.87
N ASP A 361 -30.05 -8.41 -6.21
CA ASP A 361 -29.39 -9.63 -6.64
C ASP A 361 -28.53 -9.38 -7.88
N GLY A 362 -27.31 -9.88 -7.89
CA GLY A 362 -26.43 -9.70 -9.03
C GLY A 362 -24.98 -10.05 -8.76
N VAL A 363 -24.18 -9.95 -9.80
CA VAL A 363 -22.72 -10.10 -9.74
C VAL A 363 -22.11 -8.70 -9.78
N TYR A 364 -21.38 -8.35 -8.74
CA TYR A 364 -20.70 -7.07 -8.57
C TYR A 364 -19.20 -7.28 -8.74
N THR A 365 -18.63 -6.75 -9.82
CA THR A 365 -17.17 -6.72 -9.96
C THR A 365 -16.61 -5.58 -9.14
N VAL A 366 -15.81 -5.92 -8.14
CA VAL A 366 -15.19 -4.97 -7.20
C VAL A 366 -13.70 -5.26 -7.07
N ARG A 367 -12.98 -4.28 -6.62
CA ARG A 367 -11.55 -4.36 -6.39
C ARG A 367 -11.26 -4.52 -4.91
N ILE A 368 -10.34 -5.39 -4.55
CA ILE A 368 -9.87 -5.52 -3.16
C ILE A 368 -8.93 -4.36 -2.85
N LEU A 369 -9.28 -3.53 -1.86
CA LEU A 369 -8.41 -2.47 -1.37
C LEU A 369 -7.52 -2.93 -0.22
N ARG A 370 -8.05 -3.81 0.64
CA ARG A 370 -7.37 -4.26 1.84
C ARG A 370 -7.81 -5.67 2.22
N MET A 371 -6.84 -6.42 2.67
CA MET A 371 -7.00 -7.72 3.32
C MET A 371 -6.42 -7.62 4.73
N GLU A 372 -7.12 -8.13 5.71
CA GLU A 372 -6.65 -8.13 7.10
C GLU A 372 -7.15 -9.37 7.84
N GLY A 373 -6.35 -9.85 8.77
CA GLY A 373 -6.66 -11.03 9.56
C GLY A 373 -5.88 -11.09 10.86
N ASP A 374 -6.05 -12.17 11.55
CA ASP A 374 -5.33 -12.50 12.78
C ASP A 374 -4.67 -13.88 12.68
N SER A 375 -4.39 -14.50 13.81
CA SER A 375 -3.81 -15.85 13.90
C SER A 375 -4.78 -16.98 13.49
N THR A 376 -6.04 -16.67 13.14
CA THR A 376 -7.01 -17.62 12.61
C THR A 376 -6.93 -17.71 11.08
N ASP A 377 -7.80 -18.51 10.48
CA ASP A 377 -7.94 -18.61 9.03
C ASP A 377 -8.91 -17.58 8.44
N LYS A 378 -9.48 -16.70 9.28
CA LYS A 378 -10.44 -15.70 8.86
C LYS A 378 -9.74 -14.46 8.31
N VAL A 379 -10.11 -14.07 7.09
CA VAL A 379 -9.59 -12.88 6.40
C VAL A 379 -10.73 -11.92 6.08
N SER A 380 -10.63 -10.71 6.57
CA SER A 380 -11.53 -9.62 6.25
C SER A 380 -11.09 -8.90 4.99
N LEU A 381 -12.03 -8.66 4.07
CA LEU A 381 -11.83 -8.01 2.79
C LEU A 381 -12.55 -6.67 2.79
N THR A 382 -11.86 -5.62 2.38
CA THR A 382 -12.47 -4.31 2.09
C THR A 382 -12.37 -4.07 0.60
N PHE A 383 -13.51 -3.78 -0.02
CA PHE A 383 -13.60 -3.57 -1.46
C PHE A 383 -13.62 -2.09 -1.83
N SER A 384 -13.35 -1.78 -3.09
CA SER A 384 -13.45 -0.44 -3.63
C SER A 384 -14.88 0.09 -3.54
N VAL A 385 -15.01 1.40 -3.49
CA VAL A 385 -16.31 2.04 -3.61
C VAL A 385 -16.89 1.83 -5.02
N MET A 386 -18.18 1.65 -5.10
CA MET A 386 -18.92 1.56 -6.35
C MET A 386 -20.11 2.53 -6.31
N LYS A 387 -20.65 2.87 -7.47
CA LYS A 387 -21.88 3.64 -7.52
C LYS A 387 -22.98 2.85 -6.86
N SER A 388 -23.73 3.50 -5.96
CA SER A 388 -24.89 2.86 -5.35
C SER A 388 -25.95 2.55 -6.42
N THR A 389 -26.50 1.36 -6.37
CA THR A 389 -27.52 0.86 -7.32
C THR A 389 -28.95 1.21 -6.88
N SER A 390 -29.10 1.93 -5.76
CA SER A 390 -30.38 2.18 -5.08
C SER A 390 -30.89 3.61 -5.29
N TYR A 391 -30.95 4.12 -6.53
CA TYR A 391 -31.53 5.45 -6.82
C TYR A 391 -32.49 5.41 -7.97
#